data_a9e370082cd35fff1b912691a9c35165
#
_entry.id   a9e370082cd35fff1b912691a9c35165
#
_cell.length_a   1.000
_cell.length_b   1.000
_cell.length_c   1.000
_cell.angle_alpha   90.00
_cell.angle_beta   90.00
_cell.angle_gamma   90.00
#
_symmetry.space_group_name_H-M   'P 1'
#
loop_
_entity.id
_entity.type
_entity.pdbx_description
1 polymer ?
#
loop_
_entity_poly.entity_id
_entity_poly.type
_entity_poly.pdbx_seq_one_letter_code
_entity_poly.pdbx_strand_id
1 'polypeptide(L)'
;HPGAYERARDKAVGIAKDYVRSYGADFVRERQVEATFEIPAANCVITGAIDLLLHEDAQGNVIEAEIIDFKTMEGGVDPAANPALDWTELALQVQLYARAADQVLGHNAGTGSVHLLKDNQRVDVPIDQAAIADAMTNVEWAVQGILNADFPMRPHAEKCAECDFRMICPRTPQNFSAPTTAPPPTLHLPNGQQETERACSKYDP
;
A
#
# COMPACT_ATOMS: atom_id res chain seq x y z
N HIS A 1 -3.75 19.17 25.01
CA HIS A 1 -3.96 20.64 24.97
C HIS A 1 -5.17 20.93 24.08
N PRO A 2 -6.22 21.66 24.57
CA PRO A 2 -7.47 21.88 23.80
C PRO A 2 -7.21 22.40 22.37
N GLY A 3 -6.35 23.40 22.20
CA GLY A 3 -6.05 23.97 20.90
C GLY A 3 -5.35 23.03 19.92
N ALA A 4 -4.73 21.93 20.36
CA ALA A 4 -4.16 20.92 19.46
C ALA A 4 -5.27 20.04 18.86
N TYR A 5 -6.24 19.66 19.69
CA TYR A 5 -7.41 18.92 19.24
C TYR A 5 -8.23 19.70 18.23
N GLU A 6 -8.52 20.97 18.52
CA GLU A 6 -9.30 21.83 17.63
C GLU A 6 -8.64 21.99 16.26
N ARG A 7 -7.32 22.23 16.22
CA ARG A 7 -6.57 22.31 14.96
C ARG A 7 -6.59 20.97 14.18
N ALA A 8 -6.43 19.85 14.86
CA ALA A 8 -6.47 18.53 14.21
C ALA A 8 -7.87 18.25 13.63
N ARG A 9 -8.93 18.56 14.38
CA ARG A 9 -10.32 18.44 13.93
C ARG A 9 -10.59 19.32 12.71
N ASP A 10 -10.19 20.59 12.76
CA ASP A 10 -10.45 21.53 11.67
C ASP A 10 -9.68 21.15 10.41
N LYS A 11 -8.45 20.65 10.55
CA LYS A 11 -7.68 20.05 9.43
C LYS A 11 -8.39 18.83 8.83
N ALA A 12 -8.87 17.90 9.66
CA ALA A 12 -9.57 16.71 9.19
C ALA A 12 -10.88 17.08 8.48
N VAL A 13 -11.65 18.04 9.01
CA VAL A 13 -12.86 18.57 8.35
C VAL A 13 -12.54 19.22 7.01
N GLY A 14 -11.43 19.96 6.92
CA GLY A 14 -10.94 20.54 5.66
C GLY A 14 -10.69 19.47 4.60
N ILE A 15 -9.90 18.46 4.95
CA ILE A 15 -9.55 17.32 4.08
C ILE A 15 -10.83 16.61 3.58
N ALA A 16 -11.77 16.31 4.49
CA ALA A 16 -13.04 15.65 4.13
C ALA A 16 -13.86 16.51 3.16
N LYS A 17 -13.94 17.84 3.37
CA LYS A 17 -14.63 18.74 2.46
C LYS A 17 -13.99 18.81 1.08
N ASP A 18 -12.67 18.79 1.00
CA ASP A 18 -11.93 18.83 -0.25
C ASP A 18 -12.14 17.53 -1.03
N TYR A 19 -12.13 16.37 -0.34
CA TYR A 19 -12.49 15.08 -0.94
C TYR A 19 -13.91 15.11 -1.52
N VAL A 20 -14.90 15.49 -0.73
CA VAL A 20 -16.32 15.55 -1.19
C VAL A 20 -16.48 16.49 -2.39
N ARG A 21 -15.74 17.60 -2.41
CA ARG A 21 -15.81 18.54 -3.53
C ARG A 21 -15.25 17.98 -4.83
N SER A 22 -14.14 17.25 -4.75
CA SER A 22 -13.43 16.72 -5.91
C SER A 22 -13.93 15.35 -6.36
N TYR A 23 -14.34 14.51 -5.42
CA TYR A 23 -14.73 13.10 -5.62
C TYR A 23 -16.16 12.81 -5.16
N GLY A 24 -17.02 13.81 -5.18
CA GLY A 24 -18.42 13.68 -4.75
C GLY A 24 -19.22 12.63 -5.54
N ALA A 25 -18.79 12.30 -6.77
CA ALA A 25 -19.36 11.24 -7.57
C ALA A 25 -19.27 9.85 -6.90
N ASP A 26 -18.27 9.61 -6.06
CA ASP A 26 -18.11 8.34 -5.34
C ASP A 26 -19.29 8.07 -4.37
N PHE A 27 -19.97 9.12 -3.91
CA PHE A 27 -21.09 9.00 -2.97
C PHE A 27 -22.42 8.66 -3.63
N VAL A 28 -22.55 8.78 -4.94
CA VAL A 28 -23.77 8.45 -5.69
C VAL A 28 -23.66 7.11 -6.41
N ARG A 29 -22.51 6.48 -6.36
CA ARG A 29 -22.25 5.14 -6.93
C ARG A 29 -22.51 4.06 -5.87
N GLU A 30 -22.94 2.87 -6.32
CA GLU A 30 -22.95 1.69 -5.42
C GLU A 30 -21.52 1.37 -5.01
N ARG A 31 -21.34 1.16 -3.71
CA ARG A 31 -20.04 1.00 -3.10
C ARG A 31 -20.03 0.07 -1.91
N GLN A 32 -18.90 -0.53 -1.66
CA GLN A 32 -18.59 -1.18 -0.39
C GLN A 32 -17.50 -0.38 0.31
N VAL A 33 -17.65 -0.17 1.60
CA VAL A 33 -16.69 0.53 2.46
C VAL A 33 -16.21 -0.45 3.50
N GLU A 34 -14.90 -0.47 3.77
CA GLU A 34 -14.29 -1.43 4.69
C GLU A 34 -14.68 -2.88 4.33
N ALA A 35 -14.64 -3.20 3.02
CA ALA A 35 -15.03 -4.51 2.52
C ALA A 35 -14.03 -5.57 2.99
N THR A 36 -14.40 -6.36 3.99
CA THR A 36 -13.54 -7.38 4.58
C THR A 36 -13.36 -8.56 3.65
N PHE A 37 -12.14 -9.13 3.65
CA PHE A 37 -11.81 -10.30 2.85
C PHE A 37 -10.87 -11.26 3.58
N GLU A 38 -10.88 -12.50 3.11
CA GLU A 38 -9.94 -13.56 3.50
C GLU A 38 -9.48 -14.27 2.22
N ILE A 39 -8.19 -14.22 1.91
CA ILE A 39 -7.62 -14.92 0.76
C ILE A 39 -6.56 -15.93 1.21
N PRO A 40 -6.57 -17.15 0.67
CA PRO A 40 -5.53 -18.12 0.96
C PRO A 40 -4.21 -17.70 0.29
N ALA A 41 -3.11 -17.81 1.04
CA ALA A 41 -1.76 -17.59 0.53
C ALA A 41 -0.79 -18.59 1.15
N ALA A 42 -0.22 -19.49 0.35
CA ALA A 42 0.65 -20.55 0.80
C ALA A 42 0.02 -21.34 1.99
N ASN A 43 0.63 -21.29 3.16
CA ASN A 43 0.16 -21.99 4.37
C ASN A 43 -0.54 -21.06 5.37
N CYS A 44 -1.04 -19.93 4.95
CA CYS A 44 -1.75 -18.95 5.78
C CYS A 44 -2.98 -18.39 5.08
N VAL A 45 -3.73 -17.58 5.81
CA VAL A 45 -4.83 -16.78 5.29
C VAL A 45 -4.46 -15.32 5.49
N ILE A 46 -4.54 -14.53 4.43
CA ILE A 46 -4.40 -13.07 4.50
C ILE A 46 -5.79 -12.50 4.72
N THR A 47 -5.93 -11.72 5.76
CA THR A 47 -7.17 -11.00 6.08
C THR A 47 -6.96 -9.50 5.95
N GLY A 48 -7.99 -8.80 5.55
CA GLY A 48 -7.94 -7.34 5.44
C GLY A 48 -9.30 -6.73 5.16
N ALA A 49 -9.29 -5.43 4.91
CA ALA A 49 -10.46 -4.69 4.48
C ALA A 49 -10.04 -3.68 3.40
N ILE A 50 -10.83 -3.62 2.33
CA ILE A 50 -10.66 -2.62 1.26
C ILE A 50 -11.36 -1.35 1.71
N ASP A 51 -10.67 -0.22 1.78
CA ASP A 51 -11.23 1.03 2.29
C ASP A 51 -12.46 1.47 1.48
N LEU A 52 -12.34 1.45 0.14
CA LEU A 52 -13.45 1.78 -0.76
C LEU A 52 -13.37 0.94 -2.05
N LEU A 53 -14.45 0.26 -2.36
CA LEU A 53 -14.65 -0.49 -3.59
C LEU A 53 -15.91 0.03 -4.27
N LEU A 54 -15.76 0.58 -5.48
CA LEU A 54 -16.85 1.10 -6.31
C LEU A 54 -17.09 0.13 -7.46
N HIS A 55 -18.30 -0.40 -7.61
CA HIS A 55 -18.62 -1.39 -8.62
C HIS A 55 -19.80 -1.02 -9.53
N GLU A 56 -20.32 0.20 -9.40
CA GLU A 56 -21.29 0.78 -10.32
C GLU A 56 -20.87 2.19 -10.75
N ASP A 57 -21.28 2.60 -11.93
CA ASP A 57 -21.15 3.97 -12.38
C ASP A 57 -22.22 4.88 -11.76
N ALA A 58 -22.16 6.18 -12.05
CA ALA A 58 -23.13 7.16 -11.55
C ALA A 58 -24.57 6.92 -12.10
N GLN A 59 -24.74 6.07 -13.11
CA GLN A 59 -26.01 5.68 -13.71
C GLN A 59 -26.55 4.35 -13.17
N GLY A 60 -25.81 3.67 -12.29
CA GLY A 60 -26.17 2.36 -11.71
C GLY A 60 -25.85 1.17 -12.61
N ASN A 61 -25.00 1.34 -13.63
CA ASN A 61 -24.53 0.19 -14.41
C ASN A 61 -23.37 -0.49 -13.69
N VAL A 62 -23.37 -1.81 -13.65
CA VAL A 62 -22.24 -2.59 -13.11
C VAL A 62 -21.03 -2.39 -14.00
N ILE A 63 -19.93 -2.01 -13.39
CA ILE A 63 -18.64 -1.77 -14.04
C ILE A 63 -17.56 -2.67 -13.42
N GLU A 64 -16.38 -2.69 -14.04
CA GLU A 64 -15.20 -3.20 -13.36
C GLU A 64 -14.95 -2.40 -12.09
N ALA A 65 -14.59 -3.10 -11.01
CA ALA A 65 -14.45 -2.46 -9.71
C ALA A 65 -13.26 -1.49 -9.69
N GLU A 66 -13.48 -0.31 -9.12
CA GLU A 66 -12.42 0.62 -8.76
C GLU A 66 -12.07 0.43 -7.29
N ILE A 67 -10.80 0.19 -7.01
CA ILE A 67 -10.27 -0.03 -5.67
C ILE A 67 -9.51 1.22 -5.25
N ILE A 68 -9.87 1.77 -4.09
CA ILE A 68 -9.26 2.99 -3.57
C ILE A 68 -8.83 2.75 -2.13
N ASP A 69 -7.54 2.94 -1.89
CA ASP A 69 -6.91 2.90 -0.57
C ASP A 69 -6.61 4.32 -0.11
N PHE A 70 -7.06 4.70 1.09
CA PHE A 70 -6.89 6.05 1.62
C PHE A 70 -5.67 6.18 2.51
N LYS A 71 -4.83 7.18 2.24
CA LYS A 71 -3.66 7.49 3.05
C LYS A 71 -3.65 8.94 3.51
N THR A 72 -3.44 9.14 4.82
CA THR A 72 -3.34 10.49 5.42
C THR A 72 -1.94 11.10 5.27
N MET A 73 -1.13 10.59 4.36
CA MET A 73 0.24 11.04 4.11
C MET A 73 0.25 12.25 3.17
N GLU A 74 1.32 13.02 3.22
CA GLU A 74 1.69 14.03 2.22
C GLU A 74 2.74 13.42 1.32
N GLY A 75 2.68 13.68 0.00
CA GLY A 75 3.72 13.08 -0.80
C GLY A 75 3.74 13.44 -2.26
N GLY A 76 2.70 14.08 -2.76
CA GLY A 76 2.56 14.33 -4.19
C GLY A 76 2.39 13.05 -5.01
N VAL A 77 2.03 13.21 -6.26
CA VAL A 77 1.73 12.13 -7.20
C VAL A 77 2.96 11.48 -7.83
N ASP A 78 4.14 12.06 -7.64
CA ASP A 78 5.39 11.52 -8.18
C ASP A 78 6.11 10.67 -7.12
N PRO A 79 6.10 9.34 -7.26
CA PRO A 79 6.81 8.46 -6.32
C PRO A 79 8.32 8.75 -6.21
N ALA A 80 8.92 9.28 -7.28
CA ALA A 80 10.34 9.63 -7.29
C ALA A 80 10.63 10.94 -6.52
N ALA A 81 9.66 11.84 -6.44
CA ALA A 81 9.81 13.14 -5.77
C ALA A 81 9.68 13.03 -4.25
N ASN A 82 9.04 11.98 -3.75
CA ASN A 82 8.86 11.79 -2.30
C ASN A 82 9.39 10.44 -1.81
N PRO A 83 10.66 10.39 -1.40
CA PRO A 83 11.27 9.19 -0.86
C PRO A 83 10.71 8.79 0.52
N ALA A 84 9.91 9.63 1.16
CA ALA A 84 9.26 9.30 2.43
C ALA A 84 8.07 8.35 2.27
N LEU A 85 7.50 8.22 1.05
CA LEU A 85 6.45 7.27 0.73
C LEU A 85 7.07 5.96 0.22
N ASP A 86 6.78 4.87 0.92
CA ASP A 86 7.10 3.54 0.40
C ASP A 86 6.03 3.08 -0.58
N TRP A 87 6.20 3.49 -1.83
CA TRP A 87 5.28 3.13 -2.90
C TRP A 87 5.21 1.63 -3.17
N THR A 88 6.27 0.89 -2.85
CA THR A 88 6.27 -0.58 -2.92
C THR A 88 5.22 -1.17 -1.99
N GLU A 89 5.18 -0.70 -0.75
CA GLU A 89 4.23 -1.16 0.27
C GLU A 89 2.79 -0.73 -0.07
N LEU A 90 2.62 0.52 -0.52
CA LEU A 90 1.31 1.04 -0.94
C LEU A 90 0.77 0.30 -2.16
N ALA A 91 1.60 0.06 -3.17
CA ALA A 91 1.22 -0.70 -4.36
C ALA A 91 0.86 -2.15 -4.02
N LEU A 92 1.66 -2.82 -3.19
CA LEU A 92 1.38 -4.19 -2.73
C LEU A 92 0.00 -4.30 -2.08
N GLN A 93 -0.37 -3.34 -1.25
CA GLN A 93 -1.67 -3.33 -0.58
C GLN A 93 -2.83 -3.28 -1.58
N VAL A 94 -2.77 -2.37 -2.57
CA VAL A 94 -3.81 -2.23 -3.60
C VAL A 94 -3.87 -3.47 -4.50
N GLN A 95 -2.71 -4.08 -4.83
CA GLN A 95 -2.64 -5.30 -5.62
C GLN A 95 -3.26 -6.50 -4.89
N LEU A 96 -3.07 -6.59 -3.57
CA LEU A 96 -3.76 -7.59 -2.73
C LEU A 96 -5.27 -7.35 -2.68
N TYR A 97 -5.71 -6.10 -2.62
CA TYR A 97 -7.12 -5.74 -2.67
C TYR A 97 -7.75 -6.12 -4.02
N ALA A 98 -7.05 -5.90 -5.13
CA ALA A 98 -7.50 -6.33 -6.46
C ALA A 98 -7.67 -7.86 -6.51
N ARG A 99 -6.71 -8.60 -5.98
CA ARG A 99 -6.80 -10.06 -5.85
C ARG A 99 -8.00 -10.50 -5.02
N ALA A 100 -8.27 -9.82 -3.91
CA ALA A 100 -9.40 -10.12 -3.03
C ALA A 100 -10.74 -9.80 -3.72
N ALA A 101 -10.84 -8.68 -4.41
CA ALA A 101 -12.03 -8.31 -5.17
C ALA A 101 -12.40 -9.38 -6.19
N ASP A 102 -11.44 -9.85 -6.98
CA ASP A 102 -11.67 -10.89 -8.00
C ASP A 102 -12.01 -12.26 -7.41
N GLN A 103 -11.29 -12.69 -6.38
CA GLN A 103 -11.40 -14.08 -5.92
C GLN A 103 -12.50 -14.33 -4.90
N VAL A 104 -12.78 -13.34 -4.06
CA VAL A 104 -13.63 -13.52 -2.87
C VAL A 104 -14.88 -12.67 -2.91
N LEU A 105 -14.74 -11.41 -3.35
CA LEU A 105 -15.87 -10.48 -3.36
C LEU A 105 -16.70 -10.57 -4.64
N GLY A 106 -16.22 -11.26 -5.68
CA GLY A 106 -16.94 -11.48 -6.93
C GLY A 106 -17.00 -10.24 -7.85
N HIS A 107 -16.05 -9.32 -7.69
CA HIS A 107 -15.94 -8.11 -8.50
C HIS A 107 -14.69 -8.18 -9.37
N ASN A 108 -14.83 -8.00 -10.68
CA ASN A 108 -13.67 -7.88 -11.57
C ASN A 108 -12.97 -6.54 -11.32
N ALA A 109 -11.71 -6.59 -10.86
CA ALA A 109 -10.94 -5.38 -10.57
C ALA A 109 -10.43 -4.73 -11.86
N GLY A 110 -10.90 -3.52 -12.17
CA GLY A 110 -10.51 -2.76 -13.36
C GLY A 110 -9.43 -1.72 -13.07
N THR A 111 -9.54 -1.01 -11.95
CA THR A 111 -8.58 0.02 -11.55
C THR A 111 -8.25 -0.07 -10.08
N GLY A 112 -7.01 0.28 -9.72
CA GLY A 112 -6.54 0.38 -8.36
C GLY A 112 -5.82 1.70 -8.13
N SER A 113 -6.02 2.34 -7.00
CA SER A 113 -5.38 3.60 -6.70
C SER A 113 -5.16 3.81 -5.20
N VAL A 114 -4.13 4.61 -4.88
CA VAL A 114 -3.93 5.19 -3.56
C VAL A 114 -4.40 6.64 -3.58
N HIS A 115 -5.30 7.00 -2.68
CA HIS A 115 -5.76 8.37 -2.52
C HIS A 115 -5.03 9.07 -1.37
N LEU A 116 -4.17 10.01 -1.71
CA LEU A 116 -3.46 10.84 -0.75
C LEU A 116 -4.39 11.96 -0.26
N LEU A 117 -4.97 11.79 0.92
CA LEU A 117 -6.03 12.65 1.45
C LEU A 117 -5.57 14.09 1.68
N LYS A 118 -4.32 14.32 2.07
CA LYS A 118 -3.81 15.68 2.32
C LYS A 118 -3.58 16.45 1.03
N ASP A 119 -3.19 15.77 -0.02
CA ASP A 119 -2.96 16.35 -1.36
C ASP A 119 -4.24 16.30 -2.20
N ASN A 120 -5.26 15.57 -1.72
CA ASN A 120 -6.51 15.29 -2.42
C ASN A 120 -6.30 14.76 -3.84
N GLN A 121 -5.38 13.81 -3.99
CA GLN A 121 -4.98 13.26 -5.28
C GLN A 121 -4.98 11.73 -5.25
N ARG A 122 -5.38 11.12 -6.38
CA ARG A 122 -5.29 9.68 -6.63
C ARG A 122 -4.06 9.37 -7.46
N VAL A 123 -3.35 8.33 -7.07
CA VAL A 123 -2.23 7.77 -7.79
C VAL A 123 -2.58 6.35 -8.19
N ASP A 124 -2.62 6.11 -9.50
CA ASP A 124 -2.96 4.79 -10.02
C ASP A 124 -1.87 3.77 -9.73
N VAL A 125 -2.30 2.58 -9.35
CA VAL A 125 -1.43 1.43 -9.09
C VAL A 125 -1.71 0.36 -10.15
N PRO A 126 -0.68 -0.19 -10.81
CA PRO A 126 -0.87 -1.31 -11.72
C PRO A 126 -1.46 -2.52 -11.00
N ILE A 127 -2.59 -3.04 -11.51
CA ILE A 127 -3.29 -4.22 -10.99
C ILE A 127 -3.54 -5.26 -12.09
N ASP A 128 -2.78 -5.20 -13.18
CA ASP A 128 -2.81 -6.24 -14.18
C ASP A 128 -2.35 -7.60 -13.62
N GLN A 129 -2.59 -8.65 -14.39
CA GLN A 129 -2.29 -10.02 -13.96
C GLN A 129 -0.81 -10.21 -13.56
N ALA A 130 0.12 -9.54 -14.24
CA ALA A 130 1.54 -9.66 -13.93
C ALA A 130 1.86 -8.97 -12.59
N ALA A 131 1.36 -7.76 -12.38
CA ALA A 131 1.54 -7.01 -11.13
C ALA A 131 0.96 -7.78 -9.92
N ILE A 132 -0.24 -8.36 -10.07
CA ILE A 132 -0.86 -9.17 -9.01
C ILE A 132 -0.04 -10.45 -8.75
N ALA A 133 0.47 -11.12 -9.79
CA ALA A 133 1.31 -12.32 -9.63
C ALA A 133 2.61 -12.02 -8.88
N ASP A 134 3.27 -10.92 -9.20
CA ASP A 134 4.49 -10.47 -8.52
C ASP A 134 4.20 -10.08 -7.06
N ALA A 135 3.08 -9.41 -6.81
CA ALA A 135 2.62 -9.11 -5.46
C ALA A 135 2.42 -10.38 -4.62
N MET A 136 1.75 -11.39 -5.18
CA MET A 136 1.55 -12.67 -4.51
C MET A 136 2.86 -13.41 -4.24
N THR A 137 3.82 -13.35 -5.15
CA THR A 137 5.17 -13.92 -4.95
C THR A 137 5.88 -13.25 -3.78
N ASN A 138 5.77 -11.93 -3.65
CA ASN A 138 6.32 -11.18 -2.50
C ASN A 138 5.66 -11.59 -1.18
N VAL A 139 4.33 -11.76 -1.19
CA VAL A 139 3.58 -12.23 -0.02
C VAL A 139 4.03 -13.63 0.38
N GLU A 140 4.11 -14.56 -0.56
CA GLU A 140 4.55 -15.93 -0.29
C GLU A 140 5.97 -15.97 0.28
N TRP A 141 6.88 -15.15 -0.27
CA TRP A 141 8.22 -15.00 0.26
C TRP A 141 8.20 -14.49 1.72
N ALA A 142 7.39 -13.47 2.03
CA ALA A 142 7.27 -12.93 3.38
C ALA A 142 6.66 -13.96 4.36
N VAL A 143 5.64 -14.70 3.92
CA VAL A 143 5.03 -15.78 4.70
C VAL A 143 6.05 -16.87 5.02
N GLN A 144 6.85 -17.29 4.04
CA GLN A 144 7.90 -18.30 4.29
C GLN A 144 8.96 -17.77 5.27
N GLY A 145 9.34 -16.51 5.18
CA GLY A 145 10.22 -15.87 6.14
C GLY A 145 9.66 -15.91 7.56
N ILE A 146 8.38 -15.57 7.72
CA ILE A 146 7.70 -15.63 9.03
C ILE A 146 7.67 -17.07 9.59
N LEU A 147 7.26 -18.04 8.77
CA LEU A 147 7.17 -19.44 9.18
C LEU A 147 8.51 -20.05 9.56
N ASN A 148 9.58 -19.63 8.93
CA ASN A 148 10.94 -20.09 9.18
C ASN A 148 11.67 -19.26 10.25
N ALA A 149 11.03 -18.24 10.82
CA ALA A 149 11.67 -17.24 11.69
C ALA A 149 12.91 -16.58 11.04
N ASP A 150 12.87 -16.40 9.71
CA ASP A 150 13.90 -15.75 8.91
C ASP A 150 13.52 -14.29 8.67
N PHE A 151 14.10 -13.38 9.42
CA PHE A 151 13.83 -11.95 9.37
C PHE A 151 15.09 -11.19 8.93
N PRO A 152 15.46 -11.24 7.66
CA PRO A 152 16.64 -10.55 7.16
C PRO A 152 16.52 -9.04 7.37
N MET A 153 17.61 -8.44 7.83
CA MET A 153 17.69 -6.98 7.93
C MET A 153 17.62 -6.36 6.53
N ARG A 154 16.69 -5.42 6.36
CA ARG A 154 16.56 -4.62 5.13
C ARG A 154 16.75 -3.15 5.46
N PRO A 155 17.99 -2.65 5.46
CA PRO A 155 18.26 -1.27 5.81
C PRO A 155 17.69 -0.33 4.73
N HIS A 156 16.95 0.70 5.19
CA HIS A 156 16.38 1.73 4.35
C HIS A 156 16.51 3.07 5.07
N ALA A 157 17.00 4.10 4.40
CA ALA A 157 17.40 5.35 5.06
C ALA A 157 16.27 5.99 5.88
N GLU A 158 15.09 6.13 5.27
CA GLU A 158 13.93 6.77 5.92
C GLU A 158 13.31 5.86 6.98
N LYS A 159 13.04 4.59 6.66
CA LYS A 159 12.48 3.62 7.62
C LYS A 159 13.39 3.41 8.83
N CYS A 160 14.71 3.34 8.62
CA CYS A 160 15.66 3.21 9.71
C CYS A 160 15.74 4.47 10.58
N ALA A 161 15.51 5.66 10.02
CA ALA A 161 15.51 6.90 10.78
C ALA A 161 14.36 6.96 11.80
N GLU A 162 13.20 6.38 11.45
CA GLU A 162 11.99 6.35 12.28
C GLU A 162 11.80 5.04 13.06
N CYS A 163 12.70 4.07 12.88
CA CYS A 163 12.58 2.74 13.46
C CYS A 163 12.78 2.75 14.99
N ASP A 164 11.84 2.21 15.73
CA ASP A 164 11.89 2.09 17.20
C ASP A 164 13.08 1.23 17.67
N PHE A 165 13.49 0.27 16.85
CA PHE A 165 14.63 -0.61 17.12
C PHE A 165 15.99 -0.02 16.73
N ARG A 166 16.04 1.21 16.23
CA ARG A 166 17.27 1.87 15.73
C ARG A 166 18.43 1.82 16.72
N MET A 167 18.14 1.95 18.02
CA MET A 167 19.17 2.00 19.06
C MET A 167 19.81 0.64 19.35
N ILE A 168 19.12 -0.46 19.09
CA ILE A 168 19.57 -1.81 19.37
C ILE A 168 19.88 -2.61 18.08
N CYS A 169 19.50 -2.06 16.93
CA CYS A 169 19.79 -2.69 15.64
C CYS A 169 21.31 -2.63 15.36
N PRO A 170 21.95 -3.77 15.07
CA PRO A 170 23.40 -3.82 14.89
C PRO A 170 23.93 -3.05 13.67
N ARG A 171 23.08 -2.63 12.75
CA ARG A 171 23.38 -1.80 11.56
C ARG A 171 24.43 -2.35 10.58
N THR A 172 25.13 -3.41 10.92
CA THR A 172 26.17 -4.01 10.08
C THR A 172 25.69 -5.36 9.56
N PRO A 173 25.72 -5.62 8.24
CA PRO A 173 25.32 -6.88 7.66
C PRO A 173 26.08 -8.10 8.19
N GLN A 174 27.25 -7.87 8.77
CA GLN A 174 28.14 -8.94 9.27
C GLN A 174 27.55 -9.75 10.44
N ASN A 175 26.55 -9.20 11.14
CA ASN A 175 25.90 -9.87 12.28
C ASN A 175 24.63 -10.64 11.90
N PHE A 176 24.30 -10.68 10.63
CA PHE A 176 23.13 -11.39 10.13
C PHE A 176 23.55 -12.51 9.18
N SER A 177 22.92 -13.66 9.35
CA SER A 177 23.01 -14.71 8.35
C SER A 177 22.42 -14.20 7.04
N ALA A 178 23.00 -14.58 5.90
CA ALA A 178 22.38 -14.32 4.62
C ALA A 178 20.95 -14.91 4.62
N PRO A 179 19.96 -14.23 4.02
CA PRO A 179 18.61 -14.78 3.92
C PRO A 179 18.68 -16.17 3.25
N THR A 180 17.93 -17.12 3.81
CA THR A 180 17.88 -18.49 3.29
C THR A 180 17.09 -18.59 1.99
N THR A 181 16.28 -17.57 1.71
CA THR A 181 15.44 -17.47 0.51
C THR A 181 15.92 -16.33 -0.38
N ALA A 182 15.76 -16.50 -1.70
CA ALA A 182 16.00 -15.42 -2.63
C ALA A 182 15.11 -14.21 -2.33
N PRO A 183 15.59 -12.98 -2.55
CA PRO A 183 14.74 -11.80 -2.42
C PRO A 183 13.57 -11.89 -3.40
N PRO A 184 12.41 -11.27 -3.06
CA PRO A 184 11.26 -11.26 -3.95
C PRO A 184 11.56 -10.50 -5.24
N PRO A 185 10.82 -10.78 -6.31
CA PRO A 185 10.92 -10.02 -7.54
C PRO A 185 10.61 -8.53 -7.31
N THR A 186 11.07 -7.70 -8.21
CA THR A 186 10.78 -6.27 -8.19
C THR A 186 9.27 -6.06 -8.33
N LEU A 187 8.68 -5.25 -7.46
CA LEU A 187 7.26 -4.92 -7.54
C LEU A 187 6.98 -3.92 -8.66
N HIS A 188 5.80 -4.04 -9.25
CA HIS A 188 5.29 -3.05 -10.19
C HIS A 188 4.79 -1.83 -9.43
N LEU A 189 5.51 -0.73 -9.56
CA LEU A 189 5.19 0.55 -8.94
C LEU A 189 4.34 1.44 -9.86
N PRO A 190 3.65 2.43 -9.31
CA PRO A 190 3.01 3.47 -10.09
C PRO A 190 3.98 4.07 -11.13
N ASN A 191 3.46 4.44 -12.30
CA ASN A 191 4.23 5.00 -13.42
C ASN A 191 5.30 4.05 -14.03
N GLY A 192 5.19 2.73 -13.83
CA GLY A 192 6.13 1.76 -14.40
C GLY A 192 7.54 1.83 -13.83
N GLN A 193 7.74 2.50 -12.71
CA GLN A 193 9.02 2.54 -12.02
C GLN A 193 9.30 1.19 -11.35
N GLN A 194 10.54 0.74 -11.43
CA GLN A 194 11.02 -0.42 -10.67
C GLN A 194 11.74 0.06 -9.42
N GLU A 195 11.50 -0.61 -8.29
CA GLU A 195 12.27 -0.37 -7.10
C GLU A 195 13.74 -0.79 -7.35
N THR A 196 14.64 0.18 -7.39
CA THR A 196 16.06 -0.13 -7.27
C THR A 196 16.38 -0.25 -5.79
N GLU A 197 17.04 -1.35 -5.38
CA GLU A 197 17.59 -1.47 -4.03
C GLU A 197 18.39 -0.21 -3.71
N ARG A 198 17.81 0.66 -2.89
CA ARG A 198 18.54 1.81 -2.35
C ARG A 198 19.42 1.29 -1.24
N ALA A 199 20.66 0.98 -1.60
CA ALA A 199 21.67 0.71 -0.59
C ALA A 199 21.69 1.81 0.46
N CYS A 200 21.74 1.43 1.72
CA CYS A 200 21.77 2.35 2.86
C CYS A 200 23.12 3.07 2.96
N SER A 201 23.51 3.78 1.89
CA SER A 201 24.82 4.44 1.78
C SER A 201 25.03 5.58 2.78
N LYS A 202 23.98 6.02 3.50
CA LYS A 202 24.08 7.07 4.51
C LYS A 202 24.51 6.59 5.89
N TYR A 203 24.76 5.29 6.05
CA TYR A 203 25.17 4.71 7.33
C TYR A 203 26.53 4.02 7.27
N ASP A 204 27.34 4.28 6.25
CA ASP A 204 28.75 3.96 6.28
C ASP A 204 29.41 4.78 7.39
N PRO A 205 30.27 4.15 8.26
CA PRO A 205 30.86 4.79 9.43
C PRO A 205 31.84 5.91 9.08
#